data_69cec9327f32aedb0c55fb5c660f8159
#
_entry.id   69cec9327f32aedb0c55fb5c660f8159
#
_cell.length_a   1.000
_cell.length_b   1.000
_cell.length_c   1.000
_cell.angle_alpha   90.00
_cell.angle_beta   90.00
_cell.angle_gamma   90.00
#
_symmetry.space_group_name_H-M   'P 1'
#
loop_
_entity.id
_entity.type
_entity.pdbx_description
1 polymer ?
#
loop_
_entity_poly.entity_id
_entity_poly.type
_entity_poly.pdbx_seq_one_letter_code
_entity_poly.pdbx_strand_id
1 'polypeptide(L)'
;GVTMKKKKLYLTAFLLVLALALQGGIFSDFSVPVQAAATSKKQTGFVKKNGSWYYYDKNGKKATGWYKSAAGNQYYFGKTGAAKAGILTISGKKYCFNEKGKMLTTWQTVNGKTYFFDEKKGYMHTGWVTTAAGNKYYFWNDGVIRSGFHQVNNVYCCFNEKGKMYKNCFRKSGNSTYYLQANGTMAKGRLKVKGSWYSFNRNTGQLVRSGWYKETDGSYYYAASNGKLVKGFYKPDSYYRYFRKSDCKLVTGWQTINGHKYYFKKTNGIRYDDIILKSSSGKRYYFESDGKLASSKWITKKSAHYYAKSDGVLASGWLTVDGKKYYMNPSTCERESGWVTVDGEKYYLSSSTGALVTNQWIDDNHYV
;
A
#
# COMPACT_ATOMS: atom_id res chain seq x y z
N GLY A 1 12.19 28.53 46.65
CA GLY A 1 12.02 29.82 47.28
C GLY A 1 10.81 30.54 46.69
N VAL A 2 9.75 30.66 47.46
CA VAL A 2 9.31 31.86 48.16
C VAL A 2 8.81 32.93 47.18
N THR A 3 7.59 33.41 47.20
CA THR A 3 6.64 33.95 48.19
C THR A 3 5.32 34.24 47.49
N MET A 4 4.22 33.77 47.87
CA MET A 4 3.18 34.26 48.78
C MET A 4 2.97 35.79 48.87
N LYS A 5 1.65 36.20 48.89
CA LYS A 5 0.95 37.44 49.32
C LYS A 5 0.43 38.29 48.16
N LYS A 6 -0.83 38.77 48.16
CA LYS A 6 -1.72 39.15 49.28
C LYS A 6 -3.19 39.22 48.81
N LYS A 7 -4.10 38.73 49.64
CA LYS A 7 -5.49 39.15 49.79
C LYS A 7 -5.58 40.58 50.32
N LYS A 8 -6.59 41.35 49.88
CA LYS A 8 -7.33 42.36 50.68
C LYS A 8 -8.56 42.74 49.85
N LEU A 9 -9.71 42.41 50.23
CA LEU A 9 -10.64 42.83 51.26
C LEU A 9 -10.94 44.33 51.25
N TYR A 10 -12.08 44.72 50.69
CA TYR A 10 -12.82 45.91 51.10
C TYR A 10 -14.27 45.59 51.36
N LEU A 11 -14.53 45.36 52.61
CA LEU A 11 -15.81 45.41 53.28
C LEU A 11 -15.87 46.80 53.99
N THR A 12 -17.08 47.25 54.23
CA THR A 12 -17.50 48.42 55.09
C THR A 12 -17.53 49.77 54.36
N ALA A 13 -18.74 50.32 54.23
CA ALA A 13 -19.34 51.12 55.31
C ALA A 13 -20.83 51.28 55.07
N PHE A 14 -21.58 50.61 55.88
CA PHE A 14 -22.94 51.00 56.23
C PHE A 14 -22.87 51.38 57.69
N LEU A 15 -23.36 52.51 58.03
CA LEU A 15 -24.01 52.85 59.33
C LEU A 15 -23.90 54.35 59.66
N LEU A 16 -25.04 54.79 59.95
CA LEU A 16 -25.42 55.76 60.95
C LEU A 16 -25.42 57.27 60.63
N VAL A 17 -26.60 57.79 60.43
CA VAL A 17 -27.01 58.93 61.19
C VAL A 17 -28.51 58.76 61.55
N LEU A 18 -28.77 58.47 62.80
CA LEU A 18 -30.02 58.70 63.52
C LEU A 18 -29.72 59.77 64.53
N ALA A 19 -30.44 60.88 64.58
CA ALA A 19 -30.96 61.50 65.74
C ALA A 19 -31.34 63.00 65.58
N LEU A 20 -32.55 63.27 66.05
CA LEU A 20 -33.10 64.44 66.75
C LEU A 20 -33.23 65.75 65.95
N ALA A 21 -34.46 66.16 65.80
CA ALA A 21 -35.04 67.15 66.78
C ALA A 21 -36.51 67.41 66.46
N LEU A 22 -37.27 67.39 67.50
CA LEU A 22 -38.64 67.92 67.70
C LEU A 22 -38.70 69.46 67.48
N GLN A 23 -39.69 69.91 66.80
CA GLN A 23 -40.64 70.94 67.16
C GLN A 23 -41.20 71.72 65.98
N GLY A 24 -42.50 71.81 65.93
CA GLY A 24 -43.23 72.96 65.43
C GLY A 24 -43.80 72.94 64.04
N GLY A 25 -45.00 72.50 63.95
CA GLY A 25 -46.17 72.81 63.14
C GLY A 25 -45.99 73.60 61.85
N ILE A 26 -46.62 73.08 60.83
CA ILE A 26 -47.66 73.78 60.05
C ILE A 26 -48.08 72.76 58.93
N PHE A 27 -49.36 72.52 58.85
CA PHE A 27 -49.94 71.68 57.76
C PHE A 27 -49.77 72.36 56.39
N SER A 28 -49.16 71.66 55.43
CA SER A 28 -49.36 71.94 54.03
C SER A 28 -49.21 70.65 53.25
N ASP A 29 -50.24 70.31 52.50
CA ASP A 29 -50.45 69.32 51.47
C ASP A 29 -49.30 68.32 51.23
N PHE A 30 -49.48 67.10 51.81
CA PHE A 30 -48.75 65.97 51.34
C PHE A 30 -49.40 65.42 50.04
N SER A 31 -48.96 65.90 48.85
CA SER A 31 -49.11 65.15 47.63
C SER A 31 -48.13 63.93 47.69
N VAL A 32 -48.68 62.79 47.89
CA VAL A 32 -47.94 61.50 47.77
C VAL A 32 -47.46 61.42 46.34
N PRO A 33 -46.12 61.38 46.11
CA PRO A 33 -45.67 61.12 44.76
C PRO A 33 -46.13 59.68 44.39
N VAL A 34 -47.00 59.61 43.39
CA VAL A 34 -47.30 58.31 42.73
C VAL A 34 -45.97 57.80 42.18
N GLN A 35 -45.43 56.87 42.95
CA GLN A 35 -44.23 56.17 42.50
C GLN A 35 -44.61 55.43 41.19
N ALA A 36 -44.16 56.02 40.07
CA ALA A 36 -44.31 55.44 38.76
C ALA A 36 -43.79 53.98 38.87
N ALA A 37 -44.70 52.98 38.70
CA ALA A 37 -44.35 51.58 38.63
C ALA A 37 -43.26 51.47 37.61
N ALA A 38 -42.03 51.15 38.03
CA ALA A 38 -40.91 50.85 37.13
C ALA A 38 -41.34 49.71 36.26
N THR A 39 -41.72 50.00 35.02
CA THR A 39 -41.99 48.97 34.02
C THR A 39 -40.70 48.17 33.89
N SER A 40 -40.66 46.99 34.52
CA SER A 40 -39.52 46.09 34.44
C SER A 40 -39.30 45.80 32.95
N LYS A 41 -38.19 46.30 32.43
CA LYS A 41 -37.79 46.13 31.02
C LYS A 41 -37.82 44.61 30.74
N LYS A 42 -38.75 44.14 29.92
CA LYS A 42 -38.83 42.72 29.56
C LYS A 42 -37.49 42.23 29.05
N GLN A 43 -37.01 41.12 29.64
CA GLN A 43 -35.75 40.50 29.25
C GLN A 43 -35.93 39.92 27.87
N THR A 44 -35.06 40.29 26.89
CA THR A 44 -35.10 39.85 25.51
C THR A 44 -33.71 39.42 25.02
N GLY A 45 -33.63 38.56 24.03
CA GLY A 45 -32.38 38.07 23.43
C GLY A 45 -31.70 36.98 24.26
N PHE A 46 -30.40 36.78 24.01
CA PHE A 46 -29.60 35.79 24.72
C PHE A 46 -29.18 36.28 26.11
N VAL A 47 -29.48 35.50 27.11
CA VAL A 47 -29.17 35.84 28.53
C VAL A 47 -28.51 34.65 29.20
N LYS A 48 -27.38 34.87 29.90
CA LYS A 48 -26.72 33.87 30.75
C LYS A 48 -27.19 34.03 32.20
N LYS A 49 -27.79 32.97 32.74
CA LYS A 49 -28.26 32.94 34.13
C LYS A 49 -27.89 31.57 34.77
N ASN A 50 -27.31 31.59 35.94
CA ASN A 50 -26.88 30.39 36.69
C ASN A 50 -26.06 29.42 35.81
N GLY A 51 -25.07 29.97 35.05
CA GLY A 51 -24.19 29.20 34.20
C GLY A 51 -24.79 28.75 32.84
N SER A 52 -26.11 28.84 32.64
CA SER A 52 -26.81 28.42 31.43
C SER A 52 -27.22 29.59 30.55
N TRP A 53 -27.20 29.39 29.23
CA TRP A 53 -27.73 30.34 28.27
C TRP A 53 -29.20 30.10 28.03
N TYR A 54 -29.99 31.19 27.89
CA TYR A 54 -31.42 31.23 27.58
C TYR A 54 -31.65 32.24 26.44
N TYR A 55 -32.69 32.02 25.66
CA TYR A 55 -33.16 33.01 24.69
C TYR A 55 -34.59 33.42 25.01
N TYR A 56 -34.85 34.72 25.05
CA TYR A 56 -36.17 35.33 25.24
C TYR A 56 -36.56 36.11 23.99
N ASP A 57 -37.76 35.87 23.47
CA ASP A 57 -38.29 36.56 22.31
C ASP A 57 -38.60 38.05 22.64
N LYS A 58 -39.09 38.81 21.65
CA LYS A 58 -39.45 40.23 21.82
C LYS A 58 -40.55 40.45 22.89
N ASN A 59 -41.30 39.41 23.20
CA ASN A 59 -42.36 39.48 24.23
C ASN A 59 -41.88 39.00 25.61
N GLY A 60 -40.59 38.65 25.76
CA GLY A 60 -40.01 38.10 26.97
C GLY A 60 -40.36 36.64 27.22
N LYS A 61 -40.86 35.89 26.22
CA LYS A 61 -41.16 34.45 26.32
C LYS A 61 -39.86 33.66 26.10
N LYS A 62 -39.59 32.73 27.00
CA LYS A 62 -38.42 31.87 26.96
C LYS A 62 -38.56 30.83 25.84
N ALA A 63 -37.54 30.68 24.99
CA ALA A 63 -37.51 29.62 23.97
C ALA A 63 -37.28 28.23 24.59
N THR A 64 -37.94 27.22 24.03
CA THR A 64 -37.76 25.80 24.31
C THR A 64 -37.77 25.00 23.02
N GLY A 65 -37.08 23.85 22.97
CA GLY A 65 -36.96 23.08 21.74
C GLY A 65 -36.14 23.77 20.65
N TRP A 66 -36.47 23.53 19.40
CA TRP A 66 -35.82 24.15 18.25
C TRP A 66 -36.25 25.63 18.10
N TYR A 67 -35.27 26.48 17.92
CA TYR A 67 -35.46 27.90 17.62
C TYR A 67 -34.61 28.32 16.41
N LYS A 68 -35.22 29.03 15.45
CA LYS A 68 -34.53 29.61 14.30
C LYS A 68 -34.49 31.12 14.46
N SER A 69 -33.29 31.72 14.47
CA SER A 69 -33.11 33.17 14.53
C SER A 69 -33.42 33.82 13.19
N ALA A 70 -33.62 35.15 13.18
CA ALA A 70 -33.80 35.94 11.95
C ALA A 70 -32.62 35.82 10.98
N ALA A 71 -31.42 35.61 11.50
CA ALA A 71 -30.21 35.34 10.68
C ALA A 71 -30.12 33.87 10.17
N GLY A 72 -31.18 33.06 10.32
CA GLY A 72 -31.25 31.70 9.84
C GLY A 72 -30.52 30.66 10.70
N ASN A 73 -29.84 31.04 11.77
CA ASN A 73 -29.17 30.12 12.67
C ASN A 73 -30.17 29.27 13.48
N GLN A 74 -29.88 27.98 13.62
CA GLN A 74 -30.71 27.06 14.43
C GLN A 74 -30.12 26.89 15.81
N TYR A 75 -30.97 26.81 16.81
CA TYR A 75 -30.62 26.64 18.23
C TYR A 75 -31.51 25.56 18.85
N TYR A 76 -31.05 24.94 19.91
CA TYR A 76 -31.85 24.00 20.68
C TYR A 76 -31.77 24.30 22.18
N PHE A 77 -32.95 24.45 22.79
CA PHE A 77 -33.14 24.69 24.23
C PHE A 77 -33.87 23.54 24.88
N GLY A 78 -33.42 23.11 26.04
CA GLY A 78 -34.11 22.06 26.79
C GLY A 78 -35.52 22.47 27.24
N LYS A 79 -36.23 21.54 27.86
CA LYS A 79 -37.61 21.79 28.39
C LYS A 79 -37.68 22.98 29.38
N THR A 80 -36.58 23.22 30.12
CA THR A 80 -36.44 24.36 31.02
C THR A 80 -36.09 25.68 30.35
N GLY A 81 -35.84 25.66 29.03
CA GLY A 81 -35.33 26.76 28.24
C GLY A 81 -33.83 26.94 28.32
N ALA A 82 -33.09 26.13 29.05
CA ALA A 82 -31.64 26.18 29.09
C ALA A 82 -31.06 25.64 27.77
N ALA A 83 -30.10 26.35 27.19
CA ALA A 83 -29.35 25.93 26.01
C ALA A 83 -28.64 24.60 26.29
N LYS A 84 -28.63 23.73 25.31
CA LYS A 84 -27.90 22.46 25.36
C LYS A 84 -26.67 22.56 24.48
N ALA A 85 -25.54 22.11 24.99
CA ALA A 85 -24.25 22.08 24.30
C ALA A 85 -23.79 20.63 24.07
N GLY A 86 -22.86 20.45 23.14
CA GLY A 86 -22.29 19.16 22.81
C GLY A 86 -23.14 18.37 21.82
N ILE A 87 -22.92 17.04 21.75
CA ILE A 87 -23.67 16.16 20.85
C ILE A 87 -24.92 15.66 21.55
N LEU A 88 -26.08 15.93 20.96
CA LEU A 88 -27.40 15.55 21.47
C LEU A 88 -28.14 14.70 20.44
N THR A 89 -28.90 13.72 20.95
CA THR A 89 -29.85 12.95 20.14
C THR A 89 -31.22 13.60 20.22
N ILE A 90 -31.76 14.05 19.09
CA ILE A 90 -33.07 14.68 18.97
C ILE A 90 -33.83 13.92 17.87
N SER A 91 -34.97 13.34 18.21
CA SER A 91 -35.79 12.54 17.27
C SER A 91 -34.97 11.50 16.50
N GLY A 92 -34.11 10.75 17.21
CA GLY A 92 -33.28 9.68 16.64
C GLY A 92 -32.05 10.12 15.86
N LYS A 93 -31.83 11.44 15.66
CA LYS A 93 -30.66 11.99 14.97
C LYS A 93 -29.75 12.73 15.93
N LYS A 94 -28.44 12.65 15.73
CA LYS A 94 -27.42 13.34 16.54
C LYS A 94 -27.08 14.67 15.91
N TYR A 95 -27.05 15.74 16.71
CA TYR A 95 -26.69 17.11 16.34
C TYR A 95 -25.62 17.63 17.28
N CYS A 96 -24.83 18.59 16.85
CA CYS A 96 -23.83 19.26 17.69
C CYS A 96 -24.23 20.70 17.94
N PHE A 97 -24.07 21.15 19.19
CA PHE A 97 -24.40 22.51 19.59
C PHE A 97 -23.25 23.15 20.40
N ASN A 98 -23.05 24.45 20.22
CA ASN A 98 -22.14 25.21 21.07
C ASN A 98 -22.80 25.55 22.43
N GLU A 99 -22.08 26.23 23.30
CA GLU A 99 -22.56 26.60 24.64
C GLU A 99 -23.83 27.46 24.65
N LYS A 100 -24.07 28.26 23.60
CA LYS A 100 -25.29 29.06 23.43
C LYS A 100 -26.46 28.27 22.83
N GLY A 101 -26.27 26.98 22.60
CA GLY A 101 -27.25 26.13 21.94
C GLY A 101 -27.36 26.30 20.42
N LYS A 102 -26.42 27.01 19.77
CA LYS A 102 -26.38 27.15 18.31
C LYS A 102 -25.92 25.84 17.70
N MET A 103 -26.69 25.33 16.75
CA MET A 103 -26.34 24.15 15.96
C MET A 103 -25.05 24.39 15.17
N LEU A 104 -24.13 23.44 15.28
CA LEU A 104 -22.86 23.41 14.54
C LEU A 104 -22.95 22.38 13.43
N THR A 105 -22.44 22.72 12.26
CA THR A 105 -22.40 21.88 11.06
C THR A 105 -20.97 21.64 10.61
N THR A 106 -20.77 20.80 9.61
CA THR A 106 -19.47 20.43 9.05
C THR A 106 -18.55 19.74 10.07
N TRP A 107 -17.26 20.03 10.05
CA TRP A 107 -16.27 19.41 10.93
C TRP A 107 -16.34 19.96 12.35
N GLN A 108 -16.52 19.07 13.33
CA GLN A 108 -16.53 19.42 14.74
C GLN A 108 -15.65 18.45 15.54
N THR A 109 -14.89 19.00 16.49
CA THR A 109 -14.13 18.20 17.46
C THR A 109 -14.78 18.33 18.82
N VAL A 110 -15.24 17.21 19.35
CA VAL A 110 -15.88 17.14 20.66
C VAL A 110 -15.16 16.08 21.50
N ASN A 111 -14.65 16.45 22.68
CA ASN A 111 -13.89 15.57 23.58
C ASN A 111 -12.74 14.83 22.85
N GLY A 112 -11.97 15.53 22.02
CA GLY A 112 -10.82 14.98 21.27
C GLY A 112 -11.20 14.08 20.10
N LYS A 113 -12.49 13.86 19.81
CA LYS A 113 -12.98 13.05 18.69
C LYS A 113 -13.53 13.97 17.60
N THR A 114 -13.24 13.64 16.33
CA THR A 114 -13.67 14.41 15.17
C THR A 114 -14.90 13.79 14.51
N TYR A 115 -15.88 14.62 14.25
CA TYR A 115 -17.18 14.28 13.65
C TYR A 115 -17.44 15.17 12.44
N PHE A 116 -18.38 14.77 11.59
CA PHE A 116 -18.88 15.60 10.51
C PHE A 116 -20.41 15.67 10.57
N PHE A 117 -20.95 16.89 10.53
CA PHE A 117 -22.38 17.16 10.57
C PHE A 117 -22.83 17.74 9.22
N ASP A 118 -23.97 17.29 8.71
CA ASP A 118 -24.54 17.75 7.45
C ASP A 118 -24.65 19.28 7.44
N GLU A 119 -24.17 19.90 6.37
CA GLU A 119 -24.13 21.37 6.28
C GLU A 119 -25.53 22.01 6.29
N LYS A 120 -26.52 21.34 5.68
CA LYS A 120 -27.88 21.86 5.54
C LYS A 120 -28.81 21.34 6.64
N LYS A 121 -28.72 20.03 6.96
CA LYS A 121 -29.63 19.35 7.87
C LYS A 121 -29.10 19.26 9.30
N GLY A 122 -27.79 19.47 9.52
CA GLY A 122 -27.14 19.52 10.83
C GLY A 122 -26.95 18.19 11.54
N TYR A 123 -27.43 17.06 11.03
CA TYR A 123 -27.25 15.78 11.72
C TYR A 123 -25.88 15.12 11.42
N MET A 124 -25.41 14.32 12.37
CA MET A 124 -24.13 13.62 12.31
C MET A 124 -24.08 12.63 11.14
N HIS A 125 -23.00 12.70 10.35
CA HIS A 125 -22.71 11.72 9.31
C HIS A 125 -22.14 10.42 9.88
N THR A 126 -22.52 9.30 9.24
CA THR A 126 -21.89 7.99 9.33
C THR A 126 -21.62 7.48 7.90
N GLY A 127 -20.66 6.57 7.73
CA GLY A 127 -20.27 6.06 6.42
C GLY A 127 -19.33 6.98 5.66
N TRP A 128 -19.33 6.87 4.33
CA TRP A 128 -18.43 7.61 3.46
C TRP A 128 -18.83 9.07 3.26
N VAL A 129 -17.86 9.96 3.39
CA VAL A 129 -17.96 11.37 3.00
C VAL A 129 -16.87 11.71 2.00
N THR A 130 -17.24 12.33 0.90
CA THR A 130 -16.30 12.87 -0.10
C THR A 130 -16.43 14.37 -0.13
N THR A 131 -15.35 15.09 0.14
CA THR A 131 -15.31 16.56 0.09
C THR A 131 -15.26 17.06 -1.35
N ALA A 132 -15.56 18.34 -1.58
CA ALA A 132 -15.45 18.99 -2.89
C ALA A 132 -14.04 18.85 -3.51
N ALA A 133 -12.98 18.78 -2.70
CA ALA A 133 -11.61 18.50 -3.14
C ALA A 133 -11.33 17.02 -3.46
N GLY A 134 -12.34 16.13 -3.49
CA GLY A 134 -12.21 14.70 -3.79
C GLY A 134 -11.53 13.88 -2.70
N ASN A 135 -11.37 14.43 -1.49
CA ASN A 135 -10.85 13.69 -0.35
C ASN A 135 -11.94 12.81 0.25
N LYS A 136 -11.62 11.55 0.54
CA LYS A 136 -12.55 10.59 1.15
C LYS A 136 -12.23 10.37 2.61
N TYR A 137 -13.30 10.28 3.42
CA TYR A 137 -13.29 10.00 4.85
C TYR A 137 -14.33 8.93 5.16
N TYR A 138 -14.12 8.16 6.20
CA TYR A 138 -15.12 7.21 6.67
C TYR A 138 -15.43 7.47 8.14
N PHE A 139 -16.70 7.70 8.44
CA PHE A 139 -17.23 7.89 9.78
C PHE A 139 -17.90 6.61 10.24
N TRP A 140 -17.41 6.02 11.33
CA TRP A 140 -17.97 4.78 11.86
C TRP A 140 -19.38 5.04 12.45
N ASN A 141 -20.07 3.97 12.90
CA ASN A 141 -21.45 4.09 13.43
C ASN A 141 -21.55 5.02 14.66
N ASP A 142 -20.43 5.24 15.36
CA ASP A 142 -20.33 6.23 16.43
C ASP A 142 -20.13 7.67 15.90
N GLY A 143 -19.99 7.86 14.60
CA GLY A 143 -19.75 9.13 13.92
C GLY A 143 -18.31 9.62 13.99
N VAL A 144 -17.37 8.81 14.49
CA VAL A 144 -15.96 9.21 14.68
C VAL A 144 -15.11 8.73 13.50
N ILE A 145 -14.20 9.58 13.01
CA ILE A 145 -13.13 9.15 12.10
C ILE A 145 -12.05 8.39 12.89
N ARG A 146 -11.34 7.51 12.18
CA ARG A 146 -10.19 6.78 12.73
C ARG A 146 -9.02 6.84 11.78
N SER A 147 -7.79 6.73 12.31
CA SER A 147 -6.56 6.63 11.52
C SER A 147 -6.07 5.19 11.43
N GLY A 148 -5.12 4.93 10.51
CA GLY A 148 -4.52 3.61 10.33
C GLY A 148 -5.30 2.71 9.37
N PHE A 149 -4.99 1.40 9.43
CA PHE A 149 -5.63 0.39 8.59
C PHE A 149 -6.93 -0.11 9.21
N HIS A 150 -8.01 -0.05 8.44
CA HIS A 150 -9.33 -0.51 8.86
C HIS A 150 -10.04 -1.25 7.72
N GLN A 151 -10.81 -2.25 8.08
CA GLN A 151 -11.72 -2.90 7.15
C GLN A 151 -13.04 -2.14 7.08
N VAL A 152 -13.41 -1.71 5.88
CA VAL A 152 -14.67 -1.02 5.58
C VAL A 152 -15.38 -1.80 4.48
N ASN A 153 -16.58 -2.32 4.74
CA ASN A 153 -17.35 -3.14 3.80
C ASN A 153 -16.49 -4.28 3.18
N ASN A 154 -15.81 -5.05 4.03
CA ASN A 154 -14.94 -6.17 3.69
C ASN A 154 -13.68 -5.80 2.87
N VAL A 155 -13.37 -4.52 2.73
CA VAL A 155 -12.18 -4.02 2.02
C VAL A 155 -11.28 -3.26 2.99
N TYR A 156 -9.98 -3.55 2.96
CA TYR A 156 -9.01 -2.81 3.77
C TYR A 156 -8.66 -1.47 3.12
N CYS A 157 -8.83 -0.40 3.89
CA CYS A 157 -8.42 0.98 3.59
C CYS A 157 -7.45 1.47 4.67
N CYS A 158 -6.72 2.53 4.37
CA CYS A 158 -5.85 3.18 5.34
C CYS A 158 -6.14 4.69 5.38
N PHE A 159 -6.19 5.24 6.58
CA PHE A 159 -6.51 6.64 6.83
C PHE A 159 -5.37 7.32 7.58
N ASN A 160 -5.11 8.59 7.29
CA ASN A 160 -4.14 9.40 8.04
C ASN A 160 -4.72 9.83 9.41
N GLU A 161 -3.93 10.52 10.20
CA GLU A 161 -4.33 11.00 11.54
C GLU A 161 -5.55 11.94 11.52
N LYS A 162 -5.79 12.61 10.40
CA LYS A 162 -6.97 13.45 10.17
C LYS A 162 -8.14 12.68 9.54
N GLY A 163 -8.05 11.35 9.47
CA GLY A 163 -9.08 10.46 8.92
C GLY A 163 -9.22 10.48 7.40
N LYS A 164 -8.34 11.18 6.66
CA LYS A 164 -8.35 11.20 5.19
C LYS A 164 -7.81 9.87 4.66
N MET A 165 -8.54 9.24 3.74
CA MET A 165 -8.15 8.00 3.10
C MET A 165 -6.92 8.17 2.21
N TYR A 166 -5.93 7.29 2.39
CA TYR A 166 -4.77 7.19 1.52
C TYR A 166 -5.13 6.52 0.19
N LYS A 167 -4.52 6.98 -0.89
CA LYS A 167 -4.61 6.39 -2.23
C LYS A 167 -3.29 6.57 -3.00
N ASN A 168 -3.02 5.67 -3.97
CA ASN A 168 -1.84 5.67 -4.83
C ASN A 168 -0.51 5.75 -4.07
N CYS A 169 -0.39 5.04 -2.96
CA CYS A 169 0.81 5.14 -2.12
C CYS A 169 1.09 3.86 -1.33
N PHE A 170 2.38 3.65 -1.04
CA PHE A 170 2.83 2.65 -0.09
C PHE A 170 2.63 3.15 1.35
N ARG A 171 2.23 2.22 2.25
CA ARG A 171 2.12 2.46 3.69
C ARG A 171 2.67 1.27 4.46
N LYS A 172 3.33 1.57 5.59
CA LYS A 172 3.83 0.56 6.52
C LYS A 172 2.85 0.39 7.69
N SER A 173 2.76 -0.84 8.19
CA SER A 173 2.13 -1.18 9.45
C SER A 173 3.02 -2.25 10.10
N GLY A 174 3.67 -1.91 11.20
CA GLY A 174 4.76 -2.73 11.74
C GLY A 174 5.85 -2.97 10.69
N ASN A 175 6.28 -4.20 10.55
CA ASN A 175 7.29 -4.62 9.57
C ASN A 175 6.74 -4.85 8.15
N SER A 176 5.43 -4.73 7.97
CA SER A 176 4.77 -4.99 6.69
C SER A 176 4.56 -3.71 5.89
N THR A 177 4.64 -3.83 4.57
CA THR A 177 4.36 -2.74 3.63
C THR A 177 3.16 -3.12 2.77
N TYR A 178 2.29 -2.17 2.52
CA TYR A 178 1.06 -2.30 1.74
C TYR A 178 1.00 -1.21 0.68
N TYR A 179 0.22 -1.41 -0.37
CA TYR A 179 -0.06 -0.37 -1.36
C TYR A 179 -1.56 -0.09 -1.42
N LEU A 180 -1.93 1.18 -1.26
CA LEU A 180 -3.31 1.66 -1.42
C LEU A 180 -3.49 2.11 -2.88
N GLN A 181 -4.43 1.50 -3.58
CA GLN A 181 -4.72 1.74 -4.99
C GLN A 181 -5.41 3.10 -5.20
N ALA A 182 -5.71 3.48 -6.43
CA ALA A 182 -6.38 4.74 -6.77
C ALA A 182 -7.75 4.90 -6.09
N ASN A 183 -8.45 3.81 -5.90
CA ASN A 183 -9.74 3.78 -5.18
C ASN A 183 -9.59 3.75 -3.65
N GLY A 184 -8.34 3.70 -3.13
CA GLY A 184 -8.01 3.64 -1.70
C GLY A 184 -8.03 2.24 -1.10
N THR A 185 -8.31 1.19 -1.88
CA THR A 185 -8.31 -0.19 -1.39
C THR A 185 -6.89 -0.75 -1.37
N MET A 186 -6.62 -1.66 -0.46
CA MET A 186 -5.34 -2.35 -0.35
C MET A 186 -5.12 -3.30 -1.54
N ALA A 187 -3.95 -3.18 -2.18
CA ALA A 187 -3.58 -4.04 -3.30
C ALA A 187 -3.37 -5.48 -2.86
N LYS A 188 -3.78 -6.41 -3.73
CA LYS A 188 -3.56 -7.86 -3.61
C LYS A 188 -3.14 -8.40 -4.96
N GLY A 189 -2.31 -9.46 -4.98
CA GLY A 189 -1.81 -10.02 -6.23
C GLY A 189 -0.76 -9.14 -6.89
N ARG A 190 -0.58 -9.28 -8.19
CA ARG A 190 0.39 -8.50 -8.98
C ARG A 190 -0.19 -7.15 -9.40
N LEU A 191 0.62 -6.11 -9.26
CA LEU A 191 0.24 -4.75 -9.64
C LEU A 191 1.44 -3.99 -10.21
N LYS A 192 1.21 -3.24 -11.29
CA LYS A 192 2.21 -2.31 -11.84
C LYS A 192 2.01 -0.93 -11.22
N VAL A 193 3.05 -0.45 -10.52
CA VAL A 193 3.04 0.87 -9.86
C VAL A 193 4.19 1.69 -10.41
N LYS A 194 3.89 2.84 -11.01
CA LYS A 194 4.88 3.76 -11.60
C LYS A 194 5.92 3.04 -12.47
N GLY A 195 5.44 2.16 -13.38
CA GLY A 195 6.28 1.45 -14.33
C GLY A 195 6.99 0.19 -13.79
N SER A 196 6.99 -0.07 -12.48
CA SER A 196 7.56 -1.28 -11.88
C SER A 196 6.46 -2.26 -11.45
N TRP A 197 6.73 -3.55 -11.62
CA TRP A 197 5.85 -4.59 -11.12
C TRP A 197 6.16 -4.94 -9.67
N TYR A 198 5.11 -5.18 -8.88
CA TYR A 198 5.14 -5.63 -7.49
C TYR A 198 4.18 -6.79 -7.31
N SER A 199 4.41 -7.59 -6.27
CA SER A 199 3.47 -8.64 -5.85
C SER A 199 3.08 -8.42 -4.40
N PHE A 200 1.80 -8.58 -4.13
CA PHE A 200 1.21 -8.47 -2.79
C PHE A 200 0.55 -9.80 -2.43
N ASN A 201 0.77 -10.26 -1.22
CA ASN A 201 0.12 -11.48 -0.74
C ASN A 201 -1.41 -11.37 -0.93
N ARG A 202 -2.01 -12.40 -1.53
CA ARG A 202 -3.44 -12.36 -1.89
C ARG A 202 -4.37 -12.33 -0.67
N ASN A 203 -3.93 -12.92 0.43
CA ASN A 203 -4.73 -12.95 1.65
C ASN A 203 -4.50 -11.68 2.48
N THR A 204 -3.25 -11.34 2.75
CA THR A 204 -2.86 -10.28 3.68
C THR A 204 -2.64 -8.92 3.04
N GLY A 205 -2.39 -8.85 1.72
CA GLY A 205 -2.02 -7.61 1.02
C GLY A 205 -0.59 -7.13 1.27
N GLN A 206 0.21 -7.91 2.01
CA GLN A 206 1.61 -7.55 2.29
C GLN A 206 2.45 -7.59 1.03
N LEU A 207 3.31 -6.59 0.85
CA LEU A 207 4.30 -6.55 -0.22
C LEU A 207 5.29 -7.70 -0.07
N VAL A 208 5.43 -8.53 -1.10
CA VAL A 208 6.44 -9.57 -1.17
C VAL A 208 7.81 -8.93 -1.38
N ARG A 209 8.81 -9.37 -0.59
CA ARG A 209 10.21 -8.92 -0.67
C ARG A 209 11.16 -10.10 -0.55
N SER A 210 12.29 -10.07 -1.26
CA SER A 210 13.32 -11.11 -1.22
C SER A 210 12.74 -12.52 -1.30
N GLY A 211 11.75 -12.74 -2.20
CA GLY A 211 11.02 -13.99 -2.20
C GLY A 211 10.28 -14.29 -3.49
N TRP A 212 9.89 -15.55 -3.58
CA TRP A 212 9.10 -16.10 -4.66
C TRP A 212 7.63 -15.73 -4.50
N TYR A 213 6.99 -15.47 -5.62
CA TYR A 213 5.56 -15.27 -5.72
C TYR A 213 5.00 -16.15 -6.85
N LYS A 214 3.96 -16.92 -6.54
CA LYS A 214 3.25 -17.78 -7.50
C LYS A 214 1.86 -17.20 -7.76
N GLU A 215 1.54 -17.02 -9.04
CA GLU A 215 0.19 -16.63 -9.48
C GLU A 215 -0.76 -17.82 -9.56
N THR A 216 -2.04 -17.55 -9.66
CA THR A 216 -3.11 -18.56 -9.78
C THR A 216 -3.02 -19.36 -11.09
N ASP A 217 -2.44 -18.77 -12.14
CA ASP A 217 -2.15 -19.44 -13.43
C ASP A 217 -0.90 -20.32 -13.39
N GLY A 218 -0.28 -20.48 -12.21
CA GLY A 218 0.94 -21.26 -12.04
C GLY A 218 2.23 -20.49 -12.38
N SER A 219 2.16 -19.25 -12.83
CA SER A 219 3.33 -18.43 -13.15
C SER A 219 4.12 -18.04 -11.91
N TYR A 220 5.45 -18.08 -12.02
CA TYR A 220 6.36 -17.70 -10.94
C TYR A 220 7.05 -16.38 -11.20
N TYR A 221 7.28 -15.65 -10.13
CA TYR A 221 7.95 -14.34 -10.09
C TYR A 221 8.88 -14.29 -8.88
N TYR A 222 9.88 -13.42 -8.92
CA TYR A 222 10.73 -13.17 -7.77
C TYR A 222 10.76 -11.69 -7.44
N ALA A 223 10.54 -11.33 -6.18
CA ALA A 223 10.64 -9.97 -5.69
C ALA A 223 12.02 -9.73 -5.07
N ALA A 224 12.69 -8.68 -5.48
CA ALA A 224 13.93 -8.21 -4.86
C ALA A 224 13.67 -7.63 -3.44
N SER A 225 14.71 -7.27 -2.71
CA SER A 225 14.62 -6.70 -1.36
C SER A 225 13.80 -5.41 -1.29
N ASN A 226 13.79 -4.62 -2.36
CA ASN A 226 12.97 -3.42 -2.49
C ASN A 226 11.51 -3.70 -2.87
N GLY A 227 11.12 -4.96 -3.05
CA GLY A 227 9.78 -5.41 -3.42
C GLY A 227 9.46 -5.34 -4.92
N LYS A 228 10.35 -4.82 -5.76
CA LYS A 228 10.14 -4.84 -7.22
C LYS A 228 10.35 -6.24 -7.76
N LEU A 229 9.50 -6.68 -8.69
CA LEU A 229 9.72 -7.92 -9.40
C LEU A 229 10.93 -7.79 -10.31
N VAL A 230 11.80 -8.80 -10.25
CA VAL A 230 13.02 -8.84 -11.05
C VAL A 230 12.72 -9.12 -12.53
N LYS A 231 13.60 -8.66 -13.41
CA LYS A 231 13.53 -8.88 -14.86
C LYS A 231 14.93 -9.11 -15.42
N GLY A 232 15.02 -9.86 -16.53
CA GLY A 232 16.29 -10.25 -17.11
C GLY A 232 16.93 -11.41 -16.35
N PHE A 233 18.25 -11.58 -16.53
CA PHE A 233 19.01 -12.57 -15.77
C PHE A 233 19.09 -12.13 -14.30
N TYR A 234 18.77 -13.06 -13.41
CA TYR A 234 18.82 -12.83 -11.98
C TYR A 234 19.17 -14.11 -11.23
N LYS A 235 19.84 -13.96 -10.10
CA LYS A 235 20.34 -15.06 -9.28
C LYS A 235 19.71 -14.97 -7.87
N PRO A 236 18.49 -15.51 -7.68
CA PRO A 236 17.80 -15.47 -6.38
C PRO A 236 18.49 -16.29 -5.28
N ASP A 237 19.19 -17.33 -5.72
CA ASP A 237 19.96 -18.29 -4.93
C ASP A 237 21.31 -18.56 -5.64
N SER A 238 21.84 -19.75 -5.55
CA SER A 238 23.10 -20.13 -6.21
C SER A 238 22.98 -20.28 -7.74
N TYR A 239 21.79 -20.12 -8.34
CA TYR A 239 21.56 -20.43 -9.74
C TYR A 239 20.97 -19.25 -10.51
N TYR A 240 21.44 -19.07 -11.77
CA TYR A 240 20.85 -18.08 -12.66
C TYR A 240 19.49 -18.54 -13.20
N ARG A 241 18.58 -17.57 -13.32
CA ARG A 241 17.29 -17.69 -13.99
C ARG A 241 17.06 -16.47 -14.88
N TYR A 242 16.06 -16.56 -15.75
CA TYR A 242 15.66 -15.41 -16.55
C TYR A 242 14.20 -15.08 -16.31
N PHE A 243 13.95 -13.82 -16.06
CA PHE A 243 12.62 -13.26 -15.88
C PHE A 243 12.32 -12.33 -17.06
N ARG A 244 11.20 -12.59 -17.74
CA ARG A 244 10.82 -11.86 -18.94
C ARG A 244 10.75 -10.35 -18.67
N LYS A 245 11.33 -9.54 -19.57
CA LYS A 245 11.44 -8.08 -19.36
C LYS A 245 10.08 -7.36 -19.39
N SER A 246 9.10 -7.91 -20.13
CA SER A 246 7.78 -7.30 -20.29
C SER A 246 6.90 -7.41 -19.03
N ASP A 247 6.89 -8.57 -18.38
CA ASP A 247 5.96 -8.91 -17.31
C ASP A 247 6.59 -9.56 -16.08
N CYS A 248 7.92 -9.71 -16.06
CA CYS A 248 8.70 -10.30 -14.96
C CYS A 248 8.40 -11.79 -14.70
N LYS A 249 7.76 -12.51 -15.64
CA LYS A 249 7.47 -13.94 -15.49
C LYS A 249 8.74 -14.76 -15.63
N LEU A 250 8.94 -15.75 -14.74
CA LEU A 250 9.99 -16.75 -14.86
C LEU A 250 9.81 -17.54 -16.16
N VAL A 251 10.87 -17.70 -16.92
CA VAL A 251 10.87 -18.53 -18.13
C VAL A 251 11.45 -19.91 -17.87
N THR A 252 11.00 -20.87 -18.66
CA THR A 252 11.49 -22.25 -18.66
C THR A 252 11.65 -22.77 -20.08
N GLY A 253 12.39 -23.89 -20.26
CA GLY A 253 12.65 -24.46 -21.57
C GLY A 253 13.61 -23.62 -22.41
N TRP A 254 13.55 -23.79 -23.72
CA TRP A 254 14.35 -23.05 -24.67
C TRP A 254 13.95 -21.60 -24.76
N GLN A 255 14.96 -20.70 -24.73
CA GLN A 255 14.77 -19.25 -24.88
C GLN A 255 15.86 -18.68 -25.77
N THR A 256 15.49 -17.74 -26.63
CA THR A 256 16.44 -16.88 -27.34
C THR A 256 16.47 -15.51 -26.70
N ILE A 257 17.61 -15.12 -26.17
CA ILE A 257 17.78 -13.86 -25.42
C ILE A 257 18.99 -13.13 -26.04
N ASN A 258 18.75 -11.93 -26.57
CA ASN A 258 19.77 -11.12 -27.24
C ASN A 258 20.55 -11.90 -28.31
N GLY A 259 19.84 -12.70 -29.13
CA GLY A 259 20.43 -13.50 -30.23
C GLY A 259 21.06 -14.82 -29.81
N HIS A 260 21.24 -15.10 -28.53
CA HIS A 260 21.80 -16.35 -28.02
C HIS A 260 20.71 -17.30 -27.50
N LYS A 261 20.88 -18.60 -27.75
CA LYS A 261 19.98 -19.65 -27.23
C LYS A 261 20.43 -20.09 -25.84
N TYR A 262 19.46 -20.26 -24.95
CA TYR A 262 19.61 -20.76 -23.58
C TYR A 262 18.59 -21.84 -23.31
N TYR A 263 18.85 -22.67 -22.31
CA TYR A 263 17.87 -23.61 -21.81
C TYR A 263 17.71 -23.44 -20.29
N PHE A 264 16.46 -23.33 -19.87
CA PHE A 264 16.08 -23.22 -18.46
C PHE A 264 15.30 -24.46 -18.06
N LYS A 265 15.70 -25.09 -16.95
CA LYS A 265 15.07 -26.30 -16.44
C LYS A 265 13.54 -26.11 -16.31
N LYS A 266 12.76 -27.02 -16.90
CA LYS A 266 11.30 -26.90 -16.97
C LYS A 266 10.63 -26.83 -15.60
N THR A 267 11.22 -27.47 -14.58
CA THR A 267 10.64 -27.55 -13.23
C THR A 267 10.82 -26.29 -12.38
N ASN A 268 11.93 -25.56 -12.54
CA ASN A 268 12.30 -24.47 -11.63
C ASN A 268 13.01 -23.29 -12.30
N GLY A 269 13.16 -23.29 -13.62
CA GLY A 269 13.74 -22.20 -14.39
C GLY A 269 15.26 -22.01 -14.18
N ILE A 270 15.97 -22.96 -13.59
CA ILE A 270 17.44 -22.88 -13.47
C ILE A 270 18.05 -22.95 -14.84
N ARG A 271 18.96 -21.99 -15.16
CA ARG A 271 19.72 -21.98 -16.41
C ARG A 271 20.72 -23.13 -16.42
N TYR A 272 20.85 -23.78 -17.55
CA TYR A 272 21.89 -24.78 -17.76
C TYR A 272 23.21 -24.07 -18.08
N ASP A 273 24.23 -24.32 -17.26
CA ASP A 273 25.58 -23.76 -17.38
C ASP A 273 26.58 -24.89 -17.30
N ASP A 274 27.56 -24.92 -18.21
CA ASP A 274 28.62 -25.93 -18.31
C ASP A 274 28.08 -27.38 -18.28
N ILE A 275 27.04 -27.67 -19.06
CA ILE A 275 26.37 -28.98 -19.03
C ILE A 275 25.97 -29.43 -20.43
N ILE A 276 25.98 -30.78 -20.64
CA ILE A 276 25.39 -31.41 -21.81
C ILE A 276 23.95 -31.83 -21.49
N LEU A 277 22.99 -31.27 -22.23
CA LEU A 277 21.59 -31.63 -22.19
C LEU A 277 21.30 -32.71 -23.27
N LYS A 278 20.71 -33.83 -22.90
CA LYS A 278 20.10 -34.78 -23.84
C LYS A 278 18.61 -34.50 -23.94
N SER A 279 18.12 -34.19 -25.14
CA SER A 279 16.70 -33.97 -25.39
C SER A 279 15.92 -35.31 -25.42
N SER A 280 14.60 -35.22 -25.37
CA SER A 280 13.70 -36.35 -25.53
C SER A 280 13.87 -37.06 -26.91
N SER A 281 14.31 -36.34 -27.95
CA SER A 281 14.62 -36.87 -29.28
C SER A 281 16.03 -37.46 -29.39
N GLY A 282 16.76 -37.55 -28.27
CA GLY A 282 18.13 -38.11 -28.24
C GLY A 282 19.23 -37.13 -28.62
N LYS A 283 18.91 -35.94 -29.18
CA LYS A 283 19.90 -34.92 -29.53
C LYS A 283 20.58 -34.38 -28.29
N ARG A 284 21.90 -34.11 -28.35
CA ARG A 284 22.69 -33.56 -27.28
C ARG A 284 23.10 -32.12 -27.61
N TYR A 285 23.15 -31.28 -26.57
CA TYR A 285 23.48 -29.86 -26.65
C TYR A 285 24.43 -29.49 -25.51
N TYR A 286 25.40 -28.66 -25.76
CA TYR A 286 26.28 -28.15 -24.71
C TYR A 286 26.00 -26.67 -24.44
N PHE A 287 25.80 -26.36 -23.18
CA PHE A 287 25.69 -24.99 -22.70
C PHE A 287 27.00 -24.58 -22.02
N GLU A 288 27.56 -23.46 -22.45
CA GLU A 288 28.80 -22.90 -21.92
C GLU A 288 28.63 -22.43 -20.48
N SER A 289 29.70 -22.03 -19.80
CA SER A 289 29.66 -21.54 -18.41
C SER A 289 28.80 -20.28 -18.23
N ASP A 290 28.62 -19.49 -19.29
CA ASP A 290 27.71 -18.33 -19.31
C ASP A 290 26.27 -18.72 -19.71
N GLY A 291 25.97 -19.99 -19.89
CA GLY A 291 24.68 -20.57 -20.23
C GLY A 291 24.31 -20.50 -21.71
N LYS A 292 25.15 -19.95 -22.58
CA LYS A 292 24.89 -19.91 -24.02
C LYS A 292 25.03 -21.29 -24.64
N LEU A 293 24.15 -21.60 -25.59
CA LEU A 293 24.29 -22.79 -26.40
C LEU A 293 25.54 -22.65 -27.29
N ALA A 294 26.46 -23.61 -27.20
CA ALA A 294 27.58 -23.70 -28.09
C ALA A 294 27.11 -23.98 -29.51
N SER A 295 27.73 -23.36 -30.52
CA SER A 295 27.46 -23.60 -31.93
C SER A 295 28.72 -23.37 -32.76
N SER A 296 28.88 -24.18 -33.85
CA SER A 296 29.98 -24.11 -34.81
C SER A 296 31.38 -24.05 -34.17
N LYS A 297 31.59 -24.90 -33.15
CA LYS A 297 32.87 -24.90 -32.40
C LYS A 297 33.16 -26.25 -31.74
N TRP A 298 34.46 -26.52 -31.53
CA TRP A 298 34.96 -27.57 -30.68
C TRP A 298 34.76 -27.21 -29.20
N ILE A 299 34.45 -28.26 -28.40
CA ILE A 299 34.24 -28.17 -26.96
C ILE A 299 35.13 -29.20 -26.29
N THR A 300 35.87 -28.79 -25.28
CA THR A 300 36.60 -29.70 -24.39
C THR A 300 35.93 -29.67 -23.03
N LYS A 301 35.44 -30.84 -22.60
CA LYS A 301 34.87 -30.99 -21.27
C LYS A 301 35.54 -32.16 -20.56
N LYS A 302 36.25 -31.83 -19.47
CA LYS A 302 37.21 -32.81 -18.86
C LYS A 302 38.23 -33.24 -19.91
N SER A 303 38.34 -34.54 -20.20
CA SER A 303 39.21 -35.11 -21.22
C SER A 303 38.49 -35.37 -22.55
N ALA A 304 37.18 -35.24 -22.62
CA ALA A 304 36.41 -35.53 -23.82
C ALA A 304 36.27 -34.27 -24.72
N HIS A 305 36.24 -34.52 -26.03
CA HIS A 305 36.07 -33.48 -27.05
C HIS A 305 34.77 -33.69 -27.80
N TYR A 306 34.07 -32.62 -28.06
CA TYR A 306 32.79 -32.59 -28.77
C TYR A 306 32.83 -31.52 -29.87
N TYR A 307 31.98 -31.60 -30.86
CA TYR A 307 31.76 -30.54 -31.81
C TYR A 307 30.30 -30.11 -31.85
N ALA A 308 30.00 -28.89 -31.55
CA ALA A 308 28.68 -28.32 -31.75
C ALA A 308 28.50 -27.86 -33.19
N LYS A 309 27.50 -28.35 -33.86
CA LYS A 309 27.13 -27.93 -35.23
C LYS A 309 26.49 -26.51 -35.19
N SER A 310 26.22 -25.93 -36.34
CA SER A 310 25.65 -24.57 -36.46
C SER A 310 24.27 -24.42 -35.79
N ASP A 311 23.51 -25.52 -35.72
CA ASP A 311 22.22 -25.59 -35.02
C ASP A 311 22.37 -25.78 -33.49
N GLY A 312 23.59 -26.02 -33.01
CA GLY A 312 23.94 -26.28 -31.61
C GLY A 312 23.87 -27.76 -31.23
N VAL A 313 23.45 -28.65 -32.11
CA VAL A 313 23.44 -30.11 -31.85
C VAL A 313 24.88 -30.62 -31.86
N LEU A 314 25.26 -31.39 -30.85
CA LEU A 314 26.55 -32.08 -30.84
C LEU A 314 26.58 -33.08 -31.96
N ALA A 315 27.68 -33.10 -32.73
CA ALA A 315 27.90 -34.00 -33.84
C ALA A 315 27.96 -35.48 -33.37
N SER A 316 27.46 -36.36 -34.19
CA SER A 316 27.58 -37.81 -34.01
C SER A 316 27.86 -38.46 -35.38
N GLY A 317 28.59 -39.57 -35.41
CA GLY A 317 29.04 -40.19 -36.65
C GLY A 317 30.18 -39.42 -37.33
N TRP A 318 30.35 -39.62 -38.64
CA TRP A 318 31.39 -38.88 -39.38
C TRP A 318 31.13 -37.39 -39.46
N LEU A 319 32.21 -36.60 -39.26
CA LEU A 319 32.17 -35.14 -39.25
C LEU A 319 33.37 -34.58 -39.98
N THR A 320 33.19 -33.63 -40.90
CA THR A 320 34.28 -32.88 -41.53
C THR A 320 34.29 -31.44 -40.99
N VAL A 321 35.44 -31.04 -40.46
CA VAL A 321 35.66 -29.67 -39.96
C VAL A 321 37.04 -29.21 -40.48
N ASP A 322 37.10 -28.07 -41.12
CA ASP A 322 38.32 -27.46 -41.66
C ASP A 322 39.11 -28.46 -42.54
N GLY A 323 38.41 -29.20 -43.42
CA GLY A 323 38.99 -30.16 -44.34
C GLY A 323 39.44 -31.50 -43.69
N LYS A 324 39.38 -31.63 -42.38
CA LYS A 324 39.75 -32.86 -41.67
C LYS A 324 38.49 -33.65 -41.27
N LYS A 325 38.57 -35.00 -41.39
CA LYS A 325 37.47 -35.91 -41.08
C LYS A 325 37.67 -36.49 -39.67
N TYR A 326 36.61 -36.52 -38.90
CA TYR A 326 36.58 -36.99 -37.52
C TYR A 326 35.43 -38.01 -37.38
N TYR A 327 35.50 -38.86 -36.37
CA TYR A 327 34.39 -39.70 -35.99
C TYR A 327 33.93 -39.41 -34.57
N MET A 328 32.67 -39.07 -34.45
CA MET A 328 32.03 -38.75 -33.19
C MET A 328 31.17 -39.91 -32.74
N ASN A 329 31.40 -40.43 -31.55
CA ASN A 329 30.65 -41.57 -31.01
C ASN A 329 29.13 -41.35 -31.14
N PRO A 330 28.38 -42.23 -31.78
CA PRO A 330 26.94 -42.03 -32.01
C PRO A 330 26.11 -41.95 -30.72
N SER A 331 26.56 -42.56 -29.63
CA SER A 331 25.85 -42.61 -28.38
C SER A 331 26.22 -41.47 -27.43
N THR A 332 27.51 -41.09 -27.37
CA THR A 332 28.03 -40.08 -26.42
C THR A 332 28.28 -38.72 -27.06
N CYS A 333 28.43 -38.66 -28.41
CA CYS A 333 28.90 -37.52 -29.21
C CYS A 333 30.36 -37.14 -28.93
N GLU A 334 31.12 -37.96 -28.23
CA GLU A 334 32.55 -37.73 -27.98
C GLU A 334 33.36 -38.01 -29.25
N ARG A 335 34.41 -37.22 -29.45
CA ARG A 335 35.37 -37.48 -30.53
C ARG A 335 36.16 -38.72 -30.20
N GLU A 336 36.15 -39.68 -31.11
CA GLU A 336 36.95 -40.88 -31.01
C GLU A 336 38.39 -40.64 -31.40
N SER A 337 39.30 -41.55 -30.96
CA SER A 337 40.71 -41.59 -31.33
C SER A 337 41.24 -43.04 -31.32
N GLY A 338 42.33 -43.31 -32.04
CA GLY A 338 42.83 -44.66 -32.20
C GLY A 338 42.02 -45.47 -33.21
N TRP A 339 42.05 -46.76 -33.10
CA TRP A 339 41.31 -47.66 -33.99
C TRP A 339 39.79 -47.68 -33.68
N VAL A 340 39.01 -47.44 -34.73
CA VAL A 340 37.53 -47.52 -34.65
C VAL A 340 37.01 -48.38 -35.77
N THR A 341 35.93 -49.12 -35.53
CA THR A 341 35.22 -49.90 -36.56
C THR A 341 33.89 -49.22 -36.83
N VAL A 342 33.65 -48.85 -38.08
CA VAL A 342 32.42 -48.20 -38.51
C VAL A 342 31.87 -48.96 -39.72
N ASP A 343 30.66 -49.43 -39.63
CA ASP A 343 29.96 -50.24 -40.67
C ASP A 343 30.80 -51.44 -41.17
N GLY A 344 31.57 -52.06 -40.26
CA GLY A 344 32.43 -53.22 -40.54
C GLY A 344 33.84 -52.87 -41.00
N GLU A 345 34.09 -51.61 -41.34
CA GLU A 345 35.42 -51.13 -41.83
C GLU A 345 36.23 -50.54 -40.67
N LYS A 346 37.56 -50.78 -40.68
CA LYS A 346 38.50 -50.26 -39.68
C LYS A 346 39.14 -48.95 -40.17
N TYR A 347 39.10 -47.99 -39.25
CA TYR A 347 39.72 -46.66 -39.47
C TYR A 347 40.65 -46.30 -38.32
N TYR A 348 41.72 -45.58 -38.61
CA TYR A 348 42.56 -45.05 -37.56
C TYR A 348 42.42 -43.53 -37.43
N LEU A 349 42.11 -43.09 -36.23
CA LEU A 349 41.99 -41.69 -35.87
C LEU A 349 43.22 -41.29 -35.07
N SER A 350 43.88 -40.22 -35.42
CA SER A 350 45.05 -39.69 -34.70
C SER A 350 44.80 -39.62 -33.20
N SER A 351 45.67 -40.21 -32.40
CA SER A 351 45.57 -40.18 -30.95
C SER A 351 45.66 -38.75 -30.38
N SER A 352 46.39 -37.89 -31.01
CA SER A 352 46.54 -36.46 -30.58
C SER A 352 45.42 -35.57 -31.07
N THR A 353 45.02 -35.68 -32.34
CA THR A 353 44.05 -34.76 -32.96
C THR A 353 42.68 -35.32 -33.16
N GLY A 354 42.53 -36.65 -33.19
CA GLY A 354 41.29 -37.39 -33.52
C GLY A 354 40.95 -37.35 -35.01
N ALA A 355 41.78 -36.73 -35.86
CA ALA A 355 41.53 -36.69 -37.29
C ALA A 355 41.80 -38.03 -37.94
N LEU A 356 41.02 -38.39 -38.98
CA LEU A 356 41.24 -39.56 -39.77
C LEU A 356 42.61 -39.49 -40.39
N VAL A 357 43.35 -40.59 -40.24
CA VAL A 357 44.68 -40.79 -40.86
C VAL A 357 44.50 -41.66 -42.09
N THR A 358 45.16 -41.27 -43.20
CA THR A 358 45.13 -42.01 -44.44
C THR A 358 46.51 -41.96 -45.12
N ASN A 359 46.82 -42.96 -45.98
CA ASN A 359 48.01 -43.01 -46.78
C ASN A 359 49.32 -43.00 -45.99
N GLN A 360 49.35 -43.63 -44.81
CA GLN A 360 50.58 -43.78 -44.02
C GLN A 360 50.56 -45.01 -43.11
N TRP A 361 51.76 -45.48 -42.71
CA TRP A 361 51.94 -46.50 -41.71
C TRP A 361 51.63 -45.94 -40.30
N ILE A 362 50.82 -46.70 -39.55
CA ILE A 362 50.51 -46.35 -38.14
C ILE A 362 51.48 -47.08 -37.23
N ASP A 363 51.80 -48.33 -37.57
CA ASP A 363 52.77 -49.21 -36.94
C ASP A 363 53.35 -50.19 -37.98
N ASP A 364 54.23 -51.09 -37.55
CA ASP A 364 54.94 -52.02 -38.45
C ASP A 364 54.01 -52.96 -39.24
N ASN A 365 52.76 -53.05 -38.85
CA ASN A 365 51.79 -54.00 -39.43
C ASN A 365 50.55 -53.32 -40.03
N HIS A 366 50.40 -52.02 -39.86
CA HIS A 366 49.15 -51.39 -40.28
C HIS A 366 49.42 -50.14 -41.14
N TYR A 367 49.06 -50.23 -42.41
CA TYR A 367 48.93 -49.10 -43.34
C TYR A 367 47.47 -48.68 -43.46
N VAL A 368 47.16 -47.41 -43.41
CA VAL A 368 45.80 -46.86 -43.50
C VAL A 368 45.64 -45.90 -44.65
#